data_167b9dc57a84841b97330ea320aa859d
#
_entry.id   167b9dc57a84841b97330ea320aa859d
#
_cell.length_a   1.000
_cell.length_b   1.000
_cell.length_c   1.000
_cell.angle_alpha   90.00
_cell.angle_beta   90.00
_cell.angle_gamma   90.00
#
_symmetry.space_group_name_H-M   'P 1'
#
loop_
_entity.id
_entity.type
_entity.pdbx_description
1 polymer ?
#
loop_
_entity_poly.entity_id
_entity_poly.type
_entity_poly.pdbx_seq_one_letter_code
_entity_poly.pdbx_strand_id
1 'polypeptide(L)'
;GGGITMDQGFAPSVTLVYDLDAANYSAVPTNGSVTEGAGTTGQRTLTVSNAGGSISWQSANGGLFRKSNNVGTDVIYGGPNWSTGQSYSVFATYKLSATSAGRLLNTQSEASRDWLLGAYNGFVNAFYPNYSVNLPSSGTNAVWNFIWGTWNASTGLGQLYAATNTQPTTTSFTATNLGSGGGPNQIRLFSRSAGSEVQTADIGFVKAYSGIFTLADVQGLYNQYKARFGY
;
A
#
# COMPACT_ATOMS: atom_id res chain seq x y z
N GLY A 1 28.46 -10.07 -0.59
CA GLY A 1 27.21 -9.40 -0.29
C GLY A 1 27.01 -8.26 -1.27
N GLY A 2 26.29 -8.52 -2.36
CA GLY A 2 25.87 -7.46 -3.27
C GLY A 2 24.69 -6.73 -2.66
N GLY A 3 24.94 -5.58 -2.04
CA GLY A 3 23.87 -4.65 -1.68
C GLY A 3 23.17 -4.26 -2.97
N ILE A 4 21.85 -4.44 -3.04
CA ILE A 4 21.05 -3.87 -4.10
C ILE A 4 21.14 -2.37 -3.88
N THR A 5 21.96 -1.68 -4.68
CA THR A 5 21.94 -0.22 -4.75
C THR A 5 20.56 0.17 -5.24
N MET A 6 19.74 0.68 -4.36
CA MET A 6 18.50 1.36 -4.76
C MET A 6 18.91 2.47 -5.72
N ASP A 7 18.39 2.43 -6.94
CA ASP A 7 18.60 3.53 -7.87
C ASP A 7 17.96 4.79 -7.27
N GLN A 8 18.78 5.68 -6.74
CA GLN A 8 18.36 6.93 -6.10
C GLN A 8 18.01 8.01 -7.14
N GLY A 9 17.97 7.63 -8.44
CA GLY A 9 17.90 8.60 -9.54
C GLY A 9 16.54 9.22 -9.81
N PHE A 10 15.43 8.61 -9.36
CA PHE A 10 14.09 9.12 -9.66
C PHE A 10 13.41 9.70 -8.42
N ALA A 11 12.94 10.95 -8.53
CA ALA A 11 12.07 11.59 -7.55
C ALA A 11 10.74 11.96 -8.23
N PRO A 12 9.58 11.49 -7.71
CA PRO A 12 8.29 11.91 -8.24
C PRO A 12 8.03 13.40 -7.98
N SER A 13 7.07 13.97 -8.71
CA SER A 13 6.66 15.37 -8.58
C SER A 13 5.92 15.68 -7.27
N VAL A 14 5.59 14.67 -6.49
CA VAL A 14 4.85 14.74 -5.22
C VAL A 14 5.75 14.39 -4.03
N THR A 15 5.37 14.82 -2.83
CA THR A 15 6.19 14.67 -1.64
C THR A 15 5.87 13.39 -0.90
N LEU A 16 6.89 12.54 -0.65
CA LEU A 16 6.80 11.35 0.18
C LEU A 16 6.51 11.76 1.64
N VAL A 17 5.42 11.24 2.22
CA VAL A 17 5.00 11.58 3.60
C VAL A 17 4.87 10.36 4.51
N TYR A 18 4.94 9.16 3.96
CA TYR A 18 4.88 7.89 4.70
C TYR A 18 5.63 6.82 3.89
N ASP A 19 6.52 6.09 4.55
CA ASP A 19 7.35 5.08 3.89
C ASP A 19 7.52 3.86 4.81
N LEU A 20 6.77 2.81 4.55
CA LEU A 20 6.95 1.51 5.16
C LEU A 20 7.57 0.57 4.13
N ASP A 21 8.88 0.56 4.05
CA ASP A 21 9.64 -0.33 3.16
C ASP A 21 10.29 -1.46 3.97
N ALA A 22 9.90 -2.69 3.69
CA ALA A 22 10.41 -3.86 4.40
C ALA A 22 11.94 -4.04 4.29
N ALA A 23 12.58 -3.44 3.28
CA ALA A 23 14.03 -3.45 3.14
C ALA A 23 14.76 -2.69 4.28
N ASN A 24 14.06 -1.83 5.00
CA ASN A 24 14.62 -1.04 6.10
C ASN A 24 14.60 -1.78 7.45
N TYR A 25 14.10 -3.01 7.48
CA TYR A 25 13.94 -3.81 8.70
C TYR A 25 14.66 -5.14 8.58
N SER A 26 14.72 -5.87 9.68
CA SER A 26 15.28 -7.22 9.75
C SER A 26 14.42 -8.19 10.55
N ALA A 27 13.34 -7.69 11.15
CA ALA A 27 12.41 -8.48 11.96
C ALA A 27 11.07 -7.74 12.10
N VAL A 28 10.04 -8.48 12.52
CA VAL A 28 8.76 -7.94 12.98
C VAL A 28 8.62 -8.30 14.46
N PRO A 29 8.41 -7.33 15.37
CA PRO A 29 8.23 -7.64 16.79
C PRO A 29 6.92 -8.42 17.02
N THR A 30 6.84 -9.14 18.14
CA THR A 30 5.61 -9.82 18.57
C THR A 30 4.52 -8.81 18.91
N ASN A 31 4.84 -7.85 19.76
CA ASN A 31 4.01 -6.67 20.04
C ASN A 31 4.95 -5.49 20.26
N GLY A 32 4.60 -4.34 19.79
CA GLY A 32 5.43 -3.15 19.92
C GLY A 32 5.26 -2.19 18.78
N SER A 33 6.37 -1.72 18.23
CA SER A 33 6.34 -0.72 17.17
C SER A 33 7.49 -0.90 16.18
N VAL A 34 7.29 -0.37 14.99
CA VAL A 34 8.32 -0.09 14.00
C VAL A 34 8.25 1.38 13.62
N THR A 35 9.39 1.96 13.25
CA THR A 35 9.45 3.36 12.82
C THR A 35 9.47 3.40 11.29
N GLU A 36 8.55 4.17 10.69
CA GLU A 36 8.54 4.34 9.23
C GLU A 36 9.66 5.27 8.76
N GLY A 37 10.00 5.22 7.46
CA GLY A 37 11.21 5.83 6.93
C GLY A 37 11.08 7.21 6.30
N ALA A 38 9.88 7.80 6.20
CA ALA A 38 9.68 9.07 5.52
C ALA A 38 10.10 10.26 6.39
N GLY A 39 11.30 10.72 6.20
CA GLY A 39 11.95 11.73 7.03
C GLY A 39 11.52 13.20 6.83
N THR A 40 10.34 13.53 6.27
CA THR A 40 10.02 14.95 5.96
C THR A 40 9.36 15.72 7.12
N THR A 41 8.71 15.05 8.05
CA THR A 41 8.03 15.70 9.20
C THR A 41 8.23 14.94 10.52
N GLY A 42 9.26 14.15 10.59
CA GLY A 42 9.48 13.21 11.67
C GLY A 42 8.96 11.82 11.32
N GLN A 43 9.75 10.81 11.63
CA GLN A 43 9.40 9.41 11.43
C GLN A 43 8.26 9.03 12.37
N ARG A 44 7.22 8.42 11.82
CA ARG A 44 6.09 7.95 12.62
C ARG A 44 6.38 6.59 13.22
N THR A 45 5.90 6.39 14.42
CA THR A 45 5.87 5.08 15.07
C THR A 45 4.61 4.35 14.65
N LEU A 46 4.76 3.17 14.03
CA LEU A 46 3.67 2.30 13.64
C LEU A 46 3.48 1.23 14.72
N THR A 47 2.24 0.91 15.03
CA THR A 47 1.92 -0.14 15.98
C THR A 47 2.02 -1.51 15.32
N VAL A 48 2.66 -2.45 16.00
CA VAL A 48 2.69 -3.87 15.63
C VAL A 48 1.96 -4.67 16.69
N SER A 49 0.95 -5.42 16.27
CA SER A 49 0.26 -6.42 17.07
C SER A 49 0.42 -7.75 16.34
N ASN A 50 1.18 -8.68 16.90
CA ASN A 50 1.59 -9.92 16.24
C ASN A 50 1.71 -11.09 17.24
N ALA A 51 0.82 -11.10 18.23
CA ALA A 51 0.81 -12.14 19.27
C ALA A 51 0.53 -13.53 18.70
N GLY A 52 -0.23 -13.61 17.60
CA GLY A 52 -0.47 -14.85 16.87
C GLY A 52 0.72 -15.33 16.03
N GLY A 53 1.76 -14.51 15.88
CA GLY A 53 2.96 -14.85 15.12
C GLY A 53 2.76 -15.03 13.62
N SER A 54 1.68 -14.50 13.06
CA SER A 54 1.35 -14.69 11.64
C SER A 54 2.07 -13.73 10.70
N ILE A 55 2.69 -12.66 11.23
CA ILE A 55 3.49 -11.73 10.44
C ILE A 55 4.97 -11.99 10.71
N SER A 56 5.74 -12.17 9.66
CA SER A 56 7.19 -12.34 9.72
C SER A 56 7.88 -11.42 8.73
N TRP A 57 9.15 -11.10 9.00
CA TRP A 57 10.04 -10.48 8.04
C TRP A 57 10.81 -11.58 7.29
N GLN A 58 10.96 -11.41 5.98
CA GLN A 58 11.71 -12.32 5.12
C GLN A 58 12.76 -11.55 4.33
N SER A 59 13.94 -12.13 4.11
CA SER A 59 15.04 -11.48 3.39
C SER A 59 14.89 -11.48 1.87
N ALA A 60 13.93 -12.22 1.33
CA ALA A 60 13.66 -12.25 -0.10
C ALA A 60 13.36 -10.84 -0.64
N ASN A 61 13.71 -10.58 -1.89
CA ASN A 61 13.50 -9.29 -2.57
C ASN A 61 14.03 -8.07 -1.77
N GLY A 62 15.13 -8.25 -1.04
CA GLY A 62 15.70 -7.22 -0.19
C GLY A 62 14.95 -6.96 1.12
N GLY A 63 13.86 -7.62 1.35
CA GLY A 63 13.01 -7.54 2.52
C GLY A 63 11.52 -7.52 2.15
N LEU A 64 10.73 -8.31 2.88
CA LEU A 64 9.28 -8.28 2.78
C LEU A 64 8.62 -8.59 4.13
N PHE A 65 7.39 -8.11 4.32
CA PHE A 65 6.51 -8.53 5.39
C PHE A 65 5.58 -9.62 4.87
N ARG A 66 5.56 -10.77 5.53
CA ARG A 66 4.71 -11.90 5.14
C ARG A 66 3.62 -12.14 6.17
N LYS A 67 2.38 -12.18 5.72
CA LYS A 67 1.23 -12.69 6.47
C LYS A 67 0.96 -14.12 6.04
N SER A 68 1.17 -15.08 6.96
CA SER A 68 1.16 -16.51 6.62
C SER A 68 -0.16 -17.23 6.89
N ASN A 69 -1.05 -16.65 7.70
CA ASN A 69 -2.33 -17.27 8.05
C ASN A 69 -3.41 -16.23 8.43
N ASN A 70 -4.61 -16.70 8.76
CA ASN A 70 -5.80 -15.87 8.95
C ASN A 70 -5.98 -15.30 10.38
N VAL A 71 -4.91 -15.06 11.13
CA VAL A 71 -5.01 -14.37 12.43
C VAL A 71 -5.26 -12.88 12.20
N GLY A 72 -6.50 -12.45 12.25
CA GLY A 72 -6.93 -11.10 11.90
C GLY A 72 -6.46 -10.01 12.87
N THR A 73 -6.09 -10.37 14.09
CA THR A 73 -5.55 -9.45 15.10
C THR A 73 -4.06 -9.16 14.93
N ASP A 74 -3.35 -9.96 14.12
CA ASP A 74 -1.95 -9.69 13.78
C ASP A 74 -1.88 -8.67 12.64
N VAL A 75 -1.38 -7.49 12.95
CA VAL A 75 -1.39 -6.33 12.06
C VAL A 75 -0.20 -5.41 12.28
N ILE A 76 0.09 -4.60 11.27
CA ILE A 76 0.93 -3.41 11.36
C ILE A 76 0.06 -2.23 10.92
N TYR A 77 -0.01 -1.17 11.71
CA TYR A 77 -0.77 0.02 11.33
C TYR A 77 -0.18 1.32 11.86
N GLY A 78 -0.42 2.39 11.15
CA GLY A 78 -0.01 3.74 11.51
C GLY A 78 -0.05 4.69 10.31
N GLY A 79 0.13 6.01 10.57
CA GLY A 79 0.16 7.11 9.57
C GLY A 79 -0.55 6.85 8.26
N PRO A 80 -0.66 7.79 7.34
CA PRO A 80 -0.14 9.15 7.29
C PRO A 80 -0.95 10.20 8.06
N ASN A 81 -2.09 9.85 8.64
CA ASN A 81 -2.96 10.74 9.41
C ASN A 81 -3.55 11.89 8.57
N TRP A 82 -3.91 11.62 7.34
CA TRP A 82 -4.53 12.62 6.48
C TRP A 82 -5.89 13.07 7.00
N SER A 83 -6.15 14.38 6.85
CA SER A 83 -7.50 14.91 7.02
C SER A 83 -8.39 14.55 5.84
N THR A 84 -9.71 14.62 6.02
CA THR A 84 -10.67 14.54 4.90
C THR A 84 -10.43 15.68 3.93
N GLY A 85 -10.61 15.44 2.65
CA GLY A 85 -10.47 16.46 1.62
C GLY A 85 -9.04 16.74 1.16
N GLN A 86 -8.06 15.96 1.59
CA GLN A 86 -6.69 16.08 1.10
C GLN A 86 -6.45 15.22 -0.13
N SER A 87 -5.87 15.78 -1.19
CA SER A 87 -5.39 15.03 -2.35
C SER A 87 -4.15 14.22 -1.97
N TYR A 88 -4.09 12.97 -2.47
CA TYR A 88 -3.04 12.05 -2.09
C TYR A 88 -2.76 11.01 -3.18
N SER A 89 -1.63 10.34 -3.04
CA SER A 89 -1.27 9.14 -3.80
C SER A 89 -0.66 8.10 -2.88
N VAL A 90 -0.97 6.82 -3.12
CA VAL A 90 -0.37 5.69 -2.42
C VAL A 90 0.18 4.72 -3.44
N PHE A 91 1.42 4.27 -3.21
CA PHE A 91 2.11 3.29 -4.04
C PHE A 91 2.53 2.09 -3.18
N ALA A 92 2.18 0.89 -3.62
CA ALA A 92 2.50 -0.33 -2.91
C ALA A 92 2.90 -1.44 -3.87
N THR A 93 3.65 -2.42 -3.35
CA THR A 93 3.95 -3.67 -4.05
C THR A 93 3.69 -4.85 -3.13
N TYR A 94 3.07 -5.88 -3.70
CA TYR A 94 2.66 -7.07 -2.95
C TYR A 94 2.52 -8.27 -3.86
N LYS A 95 2.58 -9.45 -3.24
CA LYS A 95 2.30 -10.74 -3.87
C LYS A 95 1.31 -11.50 -3.00
N LEU A 96 0.14 -11.82 -3.56
CA LEU A 96 -0.88 -12.59 -2.86
C LEU A 96 -0.58 -14.08 -2.96
N SER A 97 -0.80 -14.82 -1.88
CA SER A 97 -0.79 -16.29 -1.93
C SER A 97 -2.01 -16.83 -2.65
N ALA A 98 -3.17 -16.21 -2.43
CA ALA A 98 -4.44 -16.48 -3.12
C ALA A 98 -5.36 -15.26 -2.98
N THR A 99 -6.29 -15.07 -3.91
CA THR A 99 -7.36 -14.09 -3.71
C THR A 99 -8.35 -14.57 -2.67
N SER A 100 -8.79 -13.65 -1.84
CA SER A 100 -9.85 -13.88 -0.85
C SER A 100 -10.77 -12.67 -0.77
N ALA A 101 -11.79 -12.73 0.08
CA ALA A 101 -12.60 -11.55 0.41
C ALA A 101 -11.87 -10.57 1.34
N GLY A 102 -10.60 -10.85 1.68
CA GLY A 102 -9.82 -10.05 2.61
C GLY A 102 -9.34 -8.72 2.03
N ARG A 103 -8.89 -7.84 2.93
CA ARG A 103 -8.30 -6.54 2.61
C ARG A 103 -6.80 -6.57 2.83
N LEU A 104 -6.04 -6.03 1.87
CA LEU A 104 -4.58 -5.94 2.01
C LEU A 104 -4.18 -4.67 2.76
N LEU A 105 -4.55 -3.51 2.23
CA LEU A 105 -4.32 -2.20 2.84
C LEU A 105 -5.65 -1.50 3.03
N ASN A 106 -5.90 -0.98 4.22
CA ASN A 106 -7.13 -0.25 4.49
C ASN A 106 -6.96 0.72 5.66
N THR A 107 -8.03 1.48 5.95
CA THR A 107 -8.05 2.40 7.08
C THR A 107 -8.07 1.64 8.40
N GLN A 108 -7.28 2.06 9.37
CA GLN A 108 -7.31 1.50 10.73
C GLN A 108 -8.63 1.82 11.44
N SER A 109 -9.18 3.01 11.22
CA SER A 109 -10.49 3.41 11.76
C SER A 109 -11.39 3.78 10.60
N GLU A 110 -12.48 3.04 10.42
CA GLU A 110 -13.41 3.19 9.30
C GLU A 110 -14.50 4.24 9.56
N ALA A 111 -14.53 4.85 10.72
CA ALA A 111 -15.49 5.90 11.03
C ALA A 111 -15.32 7.06 10.02
N SER A 112 -16.29 7.25 9.16
CA SER A 112 -16.32 8.24 8.08
C SER A 112 -15.31 8.04 6.95
N ARG A 113 -14.56 6.93 6.94
CA ARG A 113 -13.54 6.64 5.92
C ARG A 113 -13.43 5.15 5.69
N ASP A 114 -13.87 4.65 4.55
CA ASP A 114 -13.67 3.26 4.14
C ASP A 114 -12.70 3.22 2.96
N TRP A 115 -11.45 3.54 3.23
CA TRP A 115 -10.37 3.53 2.24
C TRP A 115 -9.73 2.15 2.18
N LEU A 116 -9.45 1.66 1.00
CA LEU A 116 -8.59 0.48 0.78
C LEU A 116 -7.83 0.56 -0.54
N LEU A 117 -6.71 -0.12 -0.59
CA LEU A 117 -5.88 -0.29 -1.78
C LEU A 117 -5.29 -1.70 -1.80
N GLY A 118 -5.31 -2.36 -2.96
CA GLY A 118 -4.79 -3.71 -3.11
C GLY A 118 -5.89 -4.76 -3.14
N ALA A 119 -5.63 -5.94 -2.57
CA ALA A 119 -6.60 -7.04 -2.60
C ALA A 119 -7.87 -6.70 -1.82
N TYR A 120 -9.00 -6.98 -2.43
CA TYR A 120 -10.31 -6.89 -1.81
C TYR A 120 -11.37 -7.64 -2.63
N ASN A 121 -12.23 -8.40 -1.95
CA ASN A 121 -13.43 -9.03 -2.51
C ASN A 121 -13.15 -9.84 -3.79
N GLY A 122 -12.07 -10.61 -3.80
CA GLY A 122 -11.68 -11.45 -4.94
C GLY A 122 -10.87 -10.73 -6.02
N PHE A 123 -10.70 -9.41 -5.95
CA PHE A 123 -9.80 -8.69 -6.82
C PHE A 123 -8.37 -8.70 -6.27
N VAL A 124 -7.39 -8.86 -7.14
CA VAL A 124 -5.97 -8.69 -6.77
C VAL A 124 -5.64 -7.22 -6.59
N ASN A 125 -6.16 -6.37 -7.45
CA ASN A 125 -5.97 -4.93 -7.42
C ASN A 125 -7.33 -4.25 -7.31
N ALA A 126 -7.56 -3.52 -6.23
CA ALA A 126 -8.74 -2.70 -6.00
C ALA A 126 -8.33 -1.39 -5.35
N PHE A 127 -9.09 -0.34 -5.57
CA PHE A 127 -8.92 0.93 -4.91
C PHE A 127 -10.28 1.48 -4.47
N TYR A 128 -10.38 1.85 -3.22
CA TYR A 128 -11.56 2.43 -2.61
C TYR A 128 -11.19 3.81 -2.09
N PRO A 129 -11.19 4.83 -2.97
CA PRO A 129 -10.74 6.18 -2.60
C PRO A 129 -11.73 6.91 -1.70
N ASN A 130 -12.99 6.46 -1.72
CA ASN A 130 -14.09 7.01 -0.97
C ASN A 130 -15.02 5.86 -0.55
N TYR A 131 -15.77 6.06 0.52
CA TYR A 131 -16.66 5.09 1.16
C TYR A 131 -17.55 4.28 0.20
N SER A 132 -17.99 4.86 -0.89
CA SER A 132 -19.00 4.25 -1.76
C SER A 132 -18.49 3.79 -3.14
N VAL A 133 -17.21 3.92 -3.43
CA VAL A 133 -16.70 3.64 -4.78
C VAL A 133 -15.52 2.68 -4.74
N ASN A 134 -15.66 1.58 -5.45
CA ASN A 134 -14.60 0.61 -5.69
C ASN A 134 -14.14 0.69 -7.15
N LEU A 135 -12.83 0.84 -7.35
CA LEU A 135 -12.20 0.81 -8.66
C LEU A 135 -11.45 -0.52 -8.80
N PRO A 136 -12.12 -1.60 -9.26
CA PRO A 136 -11.46 -2.89 -9.43
C PRO A 136 -10.58 -2.89 -10.67
N SER A 137 -9.46 -3.61 -10.59
CA SER A 137 -8.59 -3.91 -11.73
C SER A 137 -8.22 -5.37 -11.72
N SER A 138 -7.89 -5.89 -12.89
CA SER A 138 -7.35 -7.24 -13.01
C SER A 138 -5.96 -7.32 -12.40
N GLY A 139 -5.59 -8.49 -11.92
CA GLY A 139 -4.26 -8.76 -11.39
C GLY A 139 -4.05 -10.26 -11.31
N THR A 140 -2.86 -10.68 -10.93
CA THR A 140 -2.48 -12.10 -10.89
C THR A 140 -1.96 -12.45 -9.50
N ASN A 141 -2.45 -13.56 -8.94
CA ASN A 141 -1.91 -14.15 -7.71
C ASN A 141 -0.51 -14.72 -7.95
N ALA A 142 0.21 -14.91 -6.86
CA ALA A 142 1.53 -15.56 -6.83
C ALA A 142 2.61 -14.86 -7.67
N VAL A 143 2.36 -13.62 -8.09
CA VAL A 143 3.33 -12.73 -8.72
C VAL A 143 3.35 -11.39 -8.02
N TRP A 144 4.44 -10.64 -8.15
CA TRP A 144 4.52 -9.29 -7.62
C TRP A 144 3.63 -8.36 -8.45
N ASN A 145 2.78 -7.64 -7.76
CA ASN A 145 1.93 -6.58 -8.31
C ASN A 145 2.41 -5.23 -7.78
N PHE A 146 2.37 -4.23 -8.64
CA PHE A 146 2.55 -2.82 -8.31
C PHE A 146 1.21 -2.12 -8.47
N ILE A 147 0.86 -1.30 -7.51
CA ILE A 147 -0.41 -0.57 -7.53
C ILE A 147 -0.20 0.87 -7.09
N TRP A 148 -0.87 1.80 -7.77
CA TRP A 148 -0.90 3.21 -7.45
C TRP A 148 -2.36 3.67 -7.39
N GLY A 149 -2.77 4.18 -6.26
CA GLY A 149 -4.07 4.82 -6.10
C GLY A 149 -3.90 6.31 -5.88
N THR A 150 -4.59 7.14 -6.67
CA THR A 150 -4.58 8.60 -6.51
C THR A 150 -5.99 9.14 -6.36
N TRP A 151 -6.13 10.16 -5.54
CA TRP A 151 -7.40 10.86 -5.37
C TRP A 151 -7.20 12.36 -5.32
N ASN A 152 -7.94 13.06 -6.20
CA ASN A 152 -7.93 14.51 -6.29
C ASN A 152 -9.13 15.08 -5.54
N ALA A 153 -8.88 15.69 -4.40
CA ALA A 153 -9.91 16.25 -3.54
C ALA A 153 -10.69 17.41 -4.17
N SER A 154 -10.07 18.18 -5.07
CA SER A 154 -10.71 19.33 -5.70
C SER A 154 -11.65 18.95 -6.85
N THR A 155 -11.39 17.83 -7.51
CA THR A 155 -12.19 17.37 -8.68
C THR A 155 -13.00 16.12 -8.38
N GLY A 156 -12.73 15.42 -7.26
CA GLY A 156 -13.31 14.11 -6.97
C GLY A 156 -12.82 13.01 -7.91
N LEU A 157 -11.67 13.19 -8.58
CA LEU A 157 -11.11 12.21 -9.51
C LEU A 157 -10.29 11.16 -8.75
N GLY A 158 -10.72 9.90 -8.79
CA GLY A 158 -9.96 8.74 -8.36
C GLY A 158 -9.35 8.01 -9.56
N GLN A 159 -8.08 7.64 -9.47
CA GLN A 159 -7.38 6.89 -10.51
C GLN A 159 -6.63 5.71 -9.89
N LEU A 160 -6.66 4.59 -10.60
CA LEU A 160 -5.95 3.37 -10.25
C LEU A 160 -5.01 3.00 -11.39
N TYR A 161 -3.73 2.79 -11.07
CA TYR A 161 -2.75 2.18 -11.96
C TYR A 161 -2.33 0.84 -11.36
N ALA A 162 -2.12 -0.15 -12.22
CA ALA A 162 -1.65 -1.47 -11.82
C ALA A 162 -0.67 -2.02 -12.86
N ALA A 163 0.31 -2.75 -12.39
CA ALA A 163 1.33 -3.38 -13.24
C ALA A 163 1.86 -4.65 -12.61
N THR A 164 2.35 -5.54 -13.44
CA THR A 164 3.23 -6.64 -13.06
C THR A 164 4.58 -6.44 -13.76
N ASN A 165 4.83 -7.14 -14.85
CA ASN A 165 6.10 -7.11 -15.60
C ASN A 165 6.13 -6.07 -16.73
N THR A 166 5.11 -5.27 -16.89
CA THR A 166 5.00 -4.26 -17.94
C THR A 166 4.70 -2.90 -17.33
N GLN A 167 5.47 -1.89 -17.71
CA GLN A 167 5.27 -0.50 -17.28
C GLN A 167 3.85 -0.02 -17.61
N PRO A 168 3.15 0.65 -16.68
CA PRO A 168 1.85 1.24 -16.98
C PRO A 168 1.97 2.33 -18.05
N THR A 169 1.04 2.34 -19.01
CA THR A 169 0.96 3.36 -20.07
C THR A 169 -0.29 4.22 -19.95
N THR A 170 -1.23 3.78 -19.12
CA THR A 170 -2.49 4.48 -18.83
C THR A 170 -3.03 4.03 -17.48
N THR A 171 -4.07 4.70 -16.99
CA THR A 171 -4.83 4.22 -15.83
C THR A 171 -5.52 2.90 -16.12
N SER A 172 -5.58 2.02 -15.13
CA SER A 172 -6.39 0.80 -15.18
C SER A 172 -7.87 1.12 -14.99
N PHE A 173 -8.15 2.03 -14.06
CA PHE A 173 -9.50 2.54 -13.79
C PHE A 173 -9.49 4.00 -13.38
N THR A 174 -10.56 4.70 -13.74
CA THR A 174 -10.82 6.10 -13.38
C THR A 174 -12.28 6.28 -13.01
N ALA A 175 -12.55 7.02 -11.95
CA ALA A 175 -13.89 7.50 -11.61
C ALA A 175 -13.84 8.96 -11.21
N THR A 176 -14.95 9.67 -11.48
CA THR A 176 -15.10 11.10 -11.23
C THR A 176 -16.23 11.38 -10.24
N ASN A 177 -16.27 12.58 -9.69
CA ASN A 177 -17.31 13.04 -8.77
C ASN A 177 -17.47 12.18 -7.51
N LEU A 178 -16.38 11.69 -6.97
CA LEU A 178 -16.37 10.79 -5.83
C LEU A 178 -16.67 11.47 -4.48
N GLY A 179 -17.12 12.70 -4.49
CA GLY A 179 -17.50 13.42 -3.28
C GLY A 179 -16.31 13.76 -2.37
N SER A 180 -16.57 13.99 -1.10
CA SER A 180 -15.60 14.48 -0.11
C SER A 180 -14.97 13.35 0.70
N GLY A 181 -14.59 12.26 0.08
CA GLY A 181 -13.82 11.21 0.74
C GLY A 181 -12.44 11.70 1.15
N GLY A 182 -11.79 10.98 2.03
CA GLY A 182 -10.42 11.27 2.43
C GLY A 182 -9.56 10.03 2.32
N GLY A 183 -8.25 10.23 2.25
CA GLY A 183 -7.29 9.15 2.39
C GLY A 183 -7.33 8.56 3.80
N PRO A 184 -6.56 7.52 4.05
CA PRO A 184 -6.55 6.87 5.35
C PRO A 184 -6.02 7.80 6.44
N ASN A 185 -6.65 7.78 7.61
CA ASN A 185 -6.03 8.33 8.81
C ASN A 185 -4.78 7.50 9.17
N GLN A 186 -4.93 6.18 9.23
CA GLN A 186 -3.84 5.23 9.42
C GLN A 186 -4.01 4.05 8.47
N ILE A 187 -2.92 3.61 7.86
CA ILE A 187 -2.93 2.43 6.99
C ILE A 187 -2.74 1.19 7.86
N ARG A 188 -3.66 0.25 7.73
CA ARG A 188 -3.63 -1.07 8.35
C ARG A 188 -3.33 -2.13 7.29
N LEU A 189 -2.41 -3.03 7.58
CA LEU A 189 -1.99 -4.10 6.70
C LEU A 189 -2.71 -5.41 7.05
N PHE A 190 -3.11 -6.16 6.02
CA PHE A 190 -3.52 -7.58 6.06
C PHE A 190 -4.93 -7.90 6.56
N SER A 191 -5.65 -6.97 7.16
CA SER A 191 -7.01 -7.23 7.63
C SER A 191 -7.83 -5.97 7.80
N ARG A 192 -9.15 -6.12 7.93
CA ARG A 192 -10.06 -5.04 8.32
C ARG A 192 -9.83 -4.64 9.78
N SER A 193 -10.17 -3.39 10.15
CA SER A 193 -9.98 -2.83 11.49
C SER A 193 -10.53 -3.69 12.63
N ALA A 194 -11.59 -4.45 12.40
CA ALA A 194 -12.16 -5.39 13.37
C ALA A 194 -11.44 -6.75 13.43
N GLY A 195 -10.34 -6.94 12.69
CA GLY A 195 -9.62 -8.20 12.63
C GLY A 195 -10.28 -9.26 11.75
N SER A 196 -11.27 -8.90 10.95
CA SER A 196 -11.90 -9.73 9.93
C SER A 196 -11.33 -9.42 8.54
N GLU A 197 -11.86 -10.05 7.50
CA GLU A 197 -11.45 -9.83 6.11
C GLU A 197 -9.93 -9.90 5.94
N VAL A 198 -9.32 -10.99 6.39
CA VAL A 198 -7.88 -11.20 6.38
C VAL A 198 -7.39 -11.54 4.98
N GLN A 199 -6.28 -10.92 4.56
CA GLN A 199 -5.59 -11.25 3.32
C GLN A 199 -4.17 -11.73 3.63
N THR A 200 -3.85 -12.96 3.25
CA THR A 200 -2.48 -13.49 3.30
C THR A 200 -1.70 -13.01 2.07
N ALA A 201 -0.51 -12.49 2.30
CA ALA A 201 0.30 -11.87 1.26
C ALA A 201 1.74 -11.62 1.72
N ASP A 202 2.60 -11.35 0.76
CA ASP A 202 3.88 -10.68 0.96
C ASP A 202 3.75 -9.21 0.55
N ILE A 203 4.21 -8.28 1.39
CA ILE A 203 4.28 -6.85 1.08
C ILE A 203 5.73 -6.42 1.05
N GLY A 204 6.16 -5.83 -0.06
CA GLY A 204 7.51 -5.25 -0.19
C GLY A 204 7.59 -3.86 0.42
N PHE A 205 6.66 -2.99 0.07
CA PHE A 205 6.55 -1.64 0.65
C PHE A 205 5.15 -1.05 0.48
N VAL A 206 4.89 -0.04 1.29
CA VAL A 206 3.76 0.89 1.18
C VAL A 206 4.30 2.31 1.34
N LYS A 207 4.07 3.16 0.33
CA LYS A 207 4.54 4.55 0.31
C LYS A 207 3.37 5.48 0.04
N ALA A 208 3.25 6.54 0.82
CA ALA A 208 2.19 7.53 0.65
C ALA A 208 2.78 8.92 0.37
N TYR A 209 2.12 9.65 -0.50
CA TYR A 209 2.58 10.94 -1.02
C TYR A 209 1.49 11.99 -0.89
N SER A 210 1.88 13.20 -0.55
CA SER A 210 1.02 14.37 -0.64
C SER A 210 0.99 14.87 -2.09
N GLY A 211 -0.21 14.96 -2.68
CA GLY A 211 -0.39 15.32 -4.08
C GLY A 211 -0.71 14.11 -4.96
N ILE A 212 -0.83 14.34 -6.25
CA ILE A 212 -1.33 13.38 -7.22
C ILE A 212 -0.23 12.99 -8.19
N PHE A 213 0.02 11.69 -8.34
CA PHE A 213 0.94 11.17 -9.35
C PHE A 213 0.49 11.55 -10.76
N THR A 214 1.43 11.99 -11.57
CA THR A 214 1.32 11.96 -13.02
C THR A 214 1.63 10.55 -13.54
N LEU A 215 1.32 10.27 -14.81
CA LEU A 215 1.74 9.03 -15.44
C LEU A 215 3.28 8.89 -15.43
N ALA A 216 4.00 9.99 -15.61
CA ALA A 216 5.47 9.99 -15.54
C ALA A 216 5.97 9.61 -14.14
N ASP A 217 5.32 10.05 -13.07
CA ASP A 217 5.62 9.63 -11.70
C ASP A 217 5.44 8.11 -11.53
N VAL A 218 4.31 7.58 -11.99
CA VAL A 218 4.00 6.14 -11.93
C VAL A 218 5.03 5.32 -12.67
N GLN A 219 5.39 5.72 -13.89
CA GLN A 219 6.39 5.04 -14.71
C GLN A 219 7.79 5.11 -14.10
N GLY A 220 8.18 6.26 -13.59
CA GLY A 220 9.46 6.44 -12.92
C GLY A 220 9.61 5.57 -11.67
N LEU A 221 8.57 5.52 -10.84
CA LEU A 221 8.56 4.67 -9.65
C LEU A 221 8.56 3.18 -10.03
N TYR A 222 7.81 2.77 -11.04
CA TYR A 222 7.86 1.40 -11.54
C TYR A 222 9.28 1.01 -11.98
N ASN A 223 9.91 1.82 -12.80
CA ASN A 223 11.27 1.55 -13.29
C ASN A 223 12.32 1.54 -12.17
N GLN A 224 12.11 2.34 -11.13
CA GLN A 224 13.00 2.38 -9.96
C GLN A 224 12.95 1.07 -9.15
N TYR A 225 11.78 0.45 -9.01
CA TYR A 225 11.59 -0.68 -8.09
C TYR A 225 11.45 -2.04 -8.77
N LYS A 226 11.14 -2.11 -10.06
CA LYS A 226 10.83 -3.37 -10.76
C LYS A 226 11.92 -4.45 -10.62
N ALA A 227 13.18 -4.07 -10.71
CA ALA A 227 14.29 -5.02 -10.64
C ALA A 227 14.40 -5.73 -9.29
N ARG A 228 14.04 -5.06 -8.19
CA ARG A 228 13.98 -5.65 -6.85
C ARG A 228 13.00 -6.81 -6.78
N PHE A 229 11.96 -6.80 -7.59
CA PHE A 229 10.89 -7.78 -7.60
C PHE A 229 10.96 -8.73 -8.83
N GLY A 230 12.06 -8.71 -9.57
CA GLY A 230 12.33 -9.67 -10.64
C GLY A 230 11.78 -9.27 -12.02
N TYR A 231 11.53 -7.97 -12.26
CA TYR A 231 11.02 -7.45 -13.55
C TYR A 231 12.04 -6.57 -14.29
#